data_a352867631153e030850e08ea16a8bae
#
_entry.id   a352867631153e030850e08ea16a8bae
#
_cell.length_a   1.000
_cell.length_b   1.000
_cell.length_c   1.000
_cell.angle_alpha   90.00
_cell.angle_beta   90.00
_cell.angle_gamma   90.00
#
_symmetry.space_group_name_H-M   'P 1'
#
loop_
_entity.id
_entity.type
_entity.pdbx_description
1 polymer ?
#
loop_
_entity_poly.entity_id
_entity_poly.type
_entity_poly.pdbx_seq_one_letter_code
_entity_poly.pdbx_strand_id
1 'polypeptide(L)'
;MKTDLIEKAYAVAKERYAAIGVDTDEAIALLEKQQISLHCWQADDVVGFERNDALSGGIQTTGNYPGRARNIDEVRKDIEFVKTLIAGNHRLNLHEIYGDFGGKFVDRD
;
A
#
# COMPACT_ATOMS: atom_id res chain seq x y z
N MET A 1 -0.34 11.61 -19.01
CA MET A 1 -1.49 10.87 -19.60
C MET A 1 -2.47 11.92 -20.06
N LYS A 2 -3.06 11.78 -21.26
CA LYS A 2 -3.96 12.83 -21.77
C LYS A 2 -5.33 12.66 -21.11
N THR A 3 -5.71 13.60 -20.26
CA THR A 3 -6.98 13.62 -19.50
C THR A 3 -8.18 13.37 -20.39
N ASP A 4 -8.23 14.02 -21.57
CA ASP A 4 -9.33 13.88 -22.54
C ASP A 4 -9.56 12.42 -22.99
N LEU A 5 -8.50 11.61 -23.07
CA LEU A 5 -8.65 10.21 -23.47
C LEU A 5 -9.21 9.36 -22.34
N ILE A 6 -8.88 9.70 -21.09
CA ILE A 6 -9.42 9.03 -19.91
C ILE A 6 -10.90 9.32 -19.77
N GLU A 7 -11.29 10.58 -19.92
CA GLU A 7 -12.70 10.99 -19.83
C GLU A 7 -13.56 10.33 -20.90
N LYS A 8 -13.06 10.27 -22.14
CA LYS A 8 -13.75 9.56 -23.23
C LYS A 8 -13.88 8.07 -22.97
N ALA A 9 -12.82 7.44 -22.48
CA ALA A 9 -12.86 6.02 -22.14
C ALA A 9 -13.84 5.74 -20.98
N TYR A 10 -13.88 6.61 -19.98
CA TYR A 10 -14.84 6.52 -18.87
C TYR A 10 -16.29 6.68 -19.37
N ALA A 11 -16.56 7.65 -20.24
CA ALA A 11 -17.91 7.83 -20.80
C ALA A 11 -18.43 6.57 -21.51
N VAL A 12 -17.59 5.92 -22.32
CA VAL A 12 -17.93 4.66 -22.98
C VAL A 12 -18.16 3.53 -21.97
N ALA A 13 -17.33 3.44 -20.94
CA ALA A 13 -17.51 2.45 -19.88
C ALA A 13 -18.84 2.67 -19.14
N LYS A 14 -19.15 3.91 -18.79
CA LYS A 14 -20.39 4.30 -18.09
C LYS A 14 -21.63 3.85 -18.87
N GLU A 15 -21.68 4.08 -20.19
CA GLU A 15 -22.79 3.62 -21.03
C GLU A 15 -22.94 2.09 -20.99
N ARG A 16 -21.85 1.36 -21.06
CA ARG A 16 -21.86 -0.11 -21.01
C ARG A 16 -22.33 -0.65 -19.66
N TYR A 17 -21.92 -0.04 -18.57
CA TYR A 17 -22.37 -0.40 -17.24
C TYR A 17 -23.85 -0.06 -17.03
N ALA A 18 -24.30 1.08 -17.51
CA ALA A 18 -25.71 1.47 -17.47
C ALA A 18 -26.62 0.48 -18.22
N ALA A 19 -26.14 -0.09 -19.34
CA ALA A 19 -26.88 -1.09 -20.10
C ALA A 19 -27.16 -2.39 -19.31
N ILE A 20 -26.38 -2.67 -18.25
CA ILE A 20 -26.61 -3.80 -17.34
C ILE A 20 -27.14 -3.38 -15.97
N GLY A 21 -27.62 -2.14 -15.85
CA GLY A 21 -28.27 -1.63 -14.64
C GLY A 21 -27.34 -1.11 -13.57
N VAL A 22 -26.07 -0.80 -13.89
CA VAL A 22 -25.09 -0.27 -12.94
C VAL A 22 -24.90 1.23 -13.18
N ASP A 23 -25.17 2.04 -12.14
CA ASP A 23 -24.77 3.44 -12.07
C ASP A 23 -23.33 3.54 -11.54
N THR A 24 -22.40 3.89 -12.44
CA THR A 24 -20.98 3.97 -12.07
C THR A 24 -20.66 5.15 -11.18
N ASP A 25 -21.37 6.27 -11.29
CA ASP A 25 -21.13 7.45 -10.43
C ASP A 25 -21.57 7.14 -9.01
N GLU A 26 -22.72 6.49 -8.83
CA GLU A 26 -23.18 6.04 -7.51
C GLU A 26 -22.21 5.00 -6.91
N ALA A 27 -21.78 4.03 -7.71
CA ALA A 27 -20.85 2.99 -7.27
C ALA A 27 -19.51 3.58 -6.81
N ILE A 28 -18.97 4.55 -7.54
CA ILE A 28 -17.73 5.27 -7.16
C ILE A 28 -17.96 6.05 -5.87
N ALA A 29 -19.05 6.81 -5.76
CA ALA A 29 -19.37 7.58 -4.56
C ALA A 29 -19.56 6.70 -3.30
N LEU A 30 -20.07 5.49 -3.46
CA LEU A 30 -20.15 4.49 -2.38
C LEU A 30 -18.78 3.94 -2.03
N LEU A 31 -17.96 3.62 -3.04
CA LEU A 31 -16.60 3.11 -2.83
C LEU A 31 -15.69 4.13 -2.12
N GLU A 32 -15.79 5.41 -2.45
CA GLU A 32 -15.03 6.48 -1.80
C GLU A 32 -15.32 6.58 -0.29
N LYS A 33 -16.48 6.16 0.15
CA LYS A 33 -16.86 6.14 1.58
C LYS A 33 -16.34 4.90 2.31
N GLN A 34 -15.95 3.86 1.57
CA GLN A 34 -15.44 2.63 2.17
C GLN A 34 -14.00 2.82 2.63
N GLN A 35 -13.70 2.33 3.83
CA GLN A 35 -12.35 2.30 4.33
C GLN A 35 -11.70 0.97 3.96
N ILE A 36 -10.66 1.04 3.15
CA ILE A 36 -9.90 -0.15 2.75
C ILE A 36 -8.69 -0.28 3.68
N SER A 37 -8.53 -1.44 4.30
CA SER A 37 -7.37 -1.73 5.12
C SER A 37 -6.27 -2.35 4.27
N LEU A 38 -5.13 -1.67 4.19
CA LEU A 38 -3.90 -2.22 3.63
C LEU A 38 -3.21 -3.03 4.73
N HIS A 39 -3.36 -4.34 4.67
CA HIS A 39 -2.90 -5.25 5.71
C HIS A 39 -1.50 -5.78 5.42
N CYS A 40 -0.70 -5.94 6.47
CA CYS A 40 0.67 -6.45 6.40
C CYS A 40 1.56 -5.73 5.39
N TRP A 41 1.53 -4.40 5.38
CA TRP A 41 2.40 -3.61 4.53
C TRP A 41 3.87 -3.86 4.84
N GLN A 42 4.65 -4.13 3.79
CA GLN A 42 6.11 -4.24 3.85
C GLN A 42 6.75 -3.27 2.85
N ALA A 43 7.74 -2.52 3.30
CA ALA A 43 8.52 -1.60 2.47
C ALA A 43 9.93 -2.14 2.18
N ASP A 44 10.22 -3.32 2.66
CA ASP A 44 11.39 -4.12 2.33
C ASP A 44 11.00 -5.61 2.30
N ASP A 45 11.97 -6.50 2.35
CA ASP A 45 11.67 -7.93 2.32
C ASP A 45 11.14 -8.49 3.62
N VAL A 46 12.00 -8.67 4.60
CA VAL A 46 11.66 -9.28 5.89
C VAL A 46 12.66 -8.92 6.98
N VAL A 47 13.53 -7.98 6.73
CA VAL A 47 14.62 -7.67 7.66
C VAL A 47 14.14 -6.84 8.83
N GLY A 48 13.22 -5.90 8.60
CA GLY A 48 12.82 -4.92 9.61
C GLY A 48 13.98 -4.01 10.02
N PHE A 49 13.89 -3.40 11.21
CA PHE A 49 14.85 -2.39 11.67
C PHE A 49 15.51 -2.73 12.99
N GLU A 50 15.20 -3.89 13.57
CA GLU A 50 15.68 -4.26 14.90
C GLU A 50 16.94 -5.10 14.90
N ARG A 51 17.14 -5.90 13.86
CA ARG A 51 18.24 -6.85 13.75
C ARG A 51 18.97 -6.68 12.43
N ASN A 52 20.30 -6.79 12.48
CA ASN A 52 21.17 -6.89 11.32
C ASN A 52 21.67 -8.31 11.10
N ASP A 53 20.95 -9.30 11.60
CA ASP A 53 21.34 -10.69 11.50
C ASP A 53 21.20 -11.20 10.06
N ALA A 54 22.04 -12.15 9.70
CA ALA A 54 21.88 -12.84 8.44
C ALA A 54 20.58 -13.64 8.45
N LEU A 55 19.80 -13.53 7.39
CA LEU A 55 18.59 -14.30 7.23
C LEU A 55 18.91 -15.79 7.19
N SER A 56 18.26 -16.59 8.05
CA SER A 56 18.48 -18.02 8.15
C SER A 56 17.15 -18.78 8.03
N GLY A 57 17.02 -19.53 6.93
CA GLY A 57 15.86 -20.40 6.68
C GLY A 57 14.58 -19.68 6.20
N GLY A 58 13.60 -20.44 5.75
CA GLY A 58 12.31 -19.92 5.29
C GLY A 58 12.32 -19.33 3.88
N ILE A 59 11.18 -18.78 3.49
CA ILE A 59 11.06 -18.01 2.25
C ILE A 59 11.63 -16.61 2.52
N GLN A 60 12.79 -16.38 1.95
CA GLN A 60 13.45 -15.08 2.03
C GLN A 60 13.32 -14.41 0.68
N THR A 61 12.61 -13.32 0.62
CA THR A 61 12.65 -12.44 -0.53
C THR A 61 13.90 -11.60 -0.42
N THR A 62 14.78 -11.76 -1.36
CA THR A 62 16.02 -11.00 -1.41
C THR A 62 15.76 -9.65 -2.03
N GLY A 63 15.44 -8.67 -1.23
CA GLY A 63 15.30 -7.31 -1.71
C GLY A 63 16.61 -6.58 -1.73
N ASN A 64 17.38 -6.80 -2.72
CA ASN A 64 18.35 -5.82 -3.17
C ASN A 64 17.67 -4.70 -3.96
N TYR A 65 16.47 -4.43 -3.61
CA TYR A 65 15.69 -3.36 -4.18
C TYR A 65 16.28 -2.01 -3.77
N PRO A 66 16.70 -1.16 -4.73
CA PRO A 66 17.42 0.07 -4.41
C PRO A 66 16.60 1.09 -3.62
N GLY A 67 15.28 0.97 -3.65
CA GLY A 67 14.35 1.84 -2.95
C GLY A 67 13.81 1.29 -1.63
N ARG A 68 14.36 0.18 -1.12
CA ARG A 68 13.86 -0.39 0.15
C ARG A 68 14.07 0.58 1.31
N ALA A 69 13.12 0.64 2.20
CA ALA A 69 13.21 1.45 3.39
C ALA A 69 14.25 0.88 4.37
N ARG A 70 15.10 1.74 4.90
CA ARG A 70 16.19 1.40 5.82
C ARG A 70 15.90 1.77 7.27
N ASN A 71 14.85 2.56 7.47
CA ASN A 71 14.38 3.03 8.77
C ASN A 71 12.90 3.39 8.69
N ILE A 72 12.29 3.66 9.84
CA ILE A 72 10.86 3.94 9.92
C ILE A 72 10.44 5.23 9.21
N ASP A 73 11.32 6.22 9.12
CA ASP A 73 11.02 7.47 8.44
C ASP A 73 10.95 7.29 6.92
N GLU A 74 11.78 6.41 6.38
CA GLU A 74 11.71 6.02 4.96
C GLU A 74 10.41 5.24 4.69
N VAL A 75 10.02 4.30 5.56
CA VAL A 75 8.72 3.60 5.45
C VAL A 75 7.55 4.58 5.44
N ARG A 76 7.56 5.55 6.34
CA ARG A 76 6.50 6.59 6.39
C ARG A 76 6.42 7.38 5.09
N LYS A 77 7.56 7.83 4.57
CA LYS A 77 7.61 8.56 3.28
C LYS A 77 7.08 7.72 2.12
N ASP A 78 7.46 6.45 2.06
CA ASP A 78 6.99 5.54 1.01
C ASP A 78 5.49 5.34 1.09
N ILE A 79 4.95 5.13 2.29
CA ILE A 79 3.51 4.98 2.52
C ILE A 79 2.75 6.26 2.16
N GLU A 80 3.25 7.42 2.60
CA GLU A 80 2.64 8.71 2.28
C GLU A 80 2.62 8.95 0.77
N PHE A 81 3.71 8.63 0.09
CA PHE A 81 3.77 8.74 -1.36
C PHE A 81 2.78 7.78 -2.05
N VAL A 82 2.74 6.51 -1.64
CA VAL A 82 1.81 5.52 -2.21
C VAL A 82 0.36 5.94 -2.02
N LYS A 83 0.01 6.50 -0.86
CA LYS A 83 -1.34 7.03 -0.61
C LYS A 83 -1.76 8.14 -1.57
N THR A 84 -0.81 8.89 -2.11
CA THR A 84 -1.12 9.90 -3.13
C THR A 84 -1.46 9.31 -4.49
N LEU A 85 -1.11 8.04 -4.73
CA LEU A 85 -1.34 7.34 -6.00
C LEU A 85 -2.61 6.49 -5.97
N ILE A 86 -3.18 6.23 -4.81
CA ILE A 86 -4.34 5.37 -4.62
C ILE A 86 -5.51 6.22 -4.16
N ALA A 87 -6.62 6.18 -4.90
CA ALA A 87 -7.83 6.88 -4.50
C ALA A 87 -8.52 6.21 -3.30
N GLY A 88 -9.27 7.01 -2.52
CA GLY A 88 -10.08 6.53 -1.40
C GLY A 88 -9.46 6.71 -0.02
N ASN A 89 -10.14 6.16 0.99
CA ASN A 89 -9.73 6.22 2.39
C ASN A 89 -9.06 4.90 2.78
N HIS A 90 -7.80 4.98 3.22
CA HIS A 90 -7.03 3.80 3.56
C HIS A 90 -6.70 3.76 5.05
N ARG A 91 -6.84 2.57 5.64
CA ARG A 91 -6.22 2.20 6.90
C ARG A 91 -4.98 1.39 6.60
N LEU A 92 -4.00 1.46 7.48
CA LEU A 92 -2.73 0.78 7.33
C LEU A 92 -2.48 -0.12 8.54
N ASN A 93 -1.98 -1.31 8.27
CA ASN A 93 -1.42 -2.20 9.27
C ASN A 93 -0.05 -2.67 8.77
N LEU A 94 1.00 -2.27 9.46
CA LEU A 94 2.37 -2.68 9.14
C LEU A 94 2.60 -4.14 9.53
N HIS A 95 3.56 -4.76 8.87
CA HIS A 95 4.09 -6.04 9.31
C HIS A 95 4.79 -5.89 10.67
N GLU A 96 4.74 -6.91 11.51
CA GLU A 96 5.28 -6.89 12.88
C GLU A 96 6.78 -6.57 12.99
N ILE A 97 7.54 -6.84 11.93
CA ILE A 97 8.99 -6.57 11.87
C ILE A 97 9.36 -5.09 11.92
N TYR A 98 8.40 -4.19 11.76
CA TYR A 98 8.62 -2.74 11.79
C TYR A 98 8.41 -2.12 13.16
N GLY A 99 8.75 -2.82 14.23
CA GLY A 99 8.76 -2.24 15.56
C GLY A 99 9.74 -1.07 15.65
N ASP A 100 9.26 0.08 16.12
CA ASP A 100 10.08 1.29 16.33
C ASP A 100 10.31 1.46 17.83
N PHE A 101 11.38 0.88 18.32
CA PHE A 101 11.74 0.88 19.74
C PHE A 101 12.97 1.78 20.04
N GLY A 102 13.22 2.76 19.17
CA GLY A 102 14.35 3.68 19.32
C GLY A 102 15.71 2.98 19.28
N GLY A 103 15.85 1.97 18.43
CA GLY A 103 17.07 1.18 18.26
C GLY A 103 17.35 0.17 19.37
N LYS A 104 16.39 -0.08 20.26
CA LYS A 104 16.51 -1.10 21.31
C LYS A 104 15.81 -2.38 20.83
N PHE A 105 16.45 -3.51 21.08
CA PHE A 105 15.77 -4.79 20.93
C PHE A 105 14.73 -4.96 22.04
N VAL A 106 13.52 -5.34 21.67
CA VAL A 106 12.44 -5.66 22.60
C VAL A 106 12.01 -7.10 22.36
N ASP A 107 12.16 -7.92 23.37
CA ASP A 107 11.65 -9.28 23.37
C ASP A 107 10.11 -9.24 23.38
N ARG A 108 9.52 -10.11 22.58
CA ARG A 108 8.07 -10.19 22.41
C ARG A 108 7.46 -11.44 23.07
N ASP A 109 8.28 -12.22 23.74
CA ASP A 109 7.85 -13.44 24.45
C ASP A 109 7.28 -13.13 25.83
#